data_161e049775bcd8935b713e0869dc7a50
#
_entry.id   161e049775bcd8935b713e0869dc7a50
#
_cell.length_a   1.000
_cell.length_b   1.000
_cell.length_c   1.000
_cell.angle_alpha   90.00
_cell.angle_beta   90.00
_cell.angle_gamma   90.00
#
_symmetry.space_group_name_H-M   'P 1'
#
loop_
_entity.id
_entity.type
_entity.pdbx_description
1 polymer ?
#
loop_
_entity_poly.entity_id
_entity_poly.type
_entity_poly.pdbx_seq_one_letter_code
_entity_poly.pdbx_strand_id
1 'polypeptide(L)'
;MPYIPGFDRNQMMCCSWDEFVGPESVARLIDAFVYSLDIQKYGVKMVSAEGRPSYDPKSLYKLYIYGSRKGIRSSRKLAESCKVNLEVKWMIGGVEPDFRTISDFRKDNIDSLKDIFHEFNRRISGAVNWGFASVDGSKIQANNSKNNNFTKNKLDDRIKWLNGHTDEYLRLLQEMDEREEDEEESVQLTRAAVEAKLHEAKERLARYEAYQQLMEETGVSQLSLSDADAKLMKNKNGFMVAYNPQTAVDSETHLIRDFQMTNRVTDHGLLASTMSTIKEDDDRPVVEVVADKGYEDAQDMVKC
;
A
#
# COMPACT_ATOMS: atom_id res chain seq x y z
N MET A 1 29.17 40.29 -8.46
CA MET A 1 28.71 39.66 -9.70
C MET A 1 27.23 40.01 -9.86
N PRO A 2 26.79 40.42 -11.03
CA PRO A 2 25.36 40.65 -11.24
C PRO A 2 24.60 39.34 -11.18
N TYR A 3 23.52 39.31 -10.39
CA TYR A 3 22.62 38.18 -10.34
C TYR A 3 21.84 38.04 -11.66
N ILE A 4 21.46 36.82 -12.05
CA ILE A 4 20.53 36.61 -13.18
C ILE A 4 19.17 37.17 -12.74
N PRO A 5 18.60 38.18 -13.42
CA PRO A 5 17.31 38.72 -13.02
C PRO A 5 16.18 37.74 -13.30
N GLY A 6 15.23 37.63 -12.37
CA GLY A 6 13.98 36.94 -12.58
C GLY A 6 13.01 37.78 -13.42
N PHE A 7 11.85 37.21 -13.76
CA PHE A 7 10.80 37.95 -14.45
C PHE A 7 10.03 38.87 -13.47
N ASP A 8 9.44 39.94 -14.01
CA ASP A 8 8.52 40.78 -13.25
C ASP A 8 7.21 40.03 -13.00
N ARG A 9 6.76 39.96 -11.73
CA ARG A 9 5.52 39.29 -11.35
C ARG A 9 4.26 39.86 -11.99
N ASN A 10 4.30 41.11 -12.41
CA ASN A 10 3.20 41.80 -13.09
C ASN A 10 3.32 41.74 -14.62
N GLN A 11 4.35 41.10 -15.15
CA GLN A 11 4.53 40.95 -16.58
C GLN A 11 3.43 40.05 -17.15
N MET A 12 2.69 40.57 -18.13
CA MET A 12 1.73 39.77 -18.89
C MET A 12 2.45 38.93 -19.94
N MET A 13 2.15 37.64 -19.98
CA MET A 13 2.61 36.75 -21.04
C MET A 13 1.39 36.23 -21.81
N CYS A 14 1.46 36.28 -23.13
CA CYS A 14 0.47 35.70 -24.02
C CYS A 14 1.08 34.41 -24.61
N CYS A 15 0.73 33.28 -24.07
CA CYS A 15 1.24 31.97 -24.50
C CYS A 15 0.15 30.90 -24.40
N SER A 16 0.29 29.84 -25.18
CA SER A 16 -0.59 28.65 -25.07
C SER A 16 -0.17 27.80 -23.88
N TRP A 17 -1.12 27.07 -23.29
CA TRP A 17 -0.81 26.06 -22.25
C TRP A 17 0.19 25.02 -22.74
N ASP A 18 0.22 24.75 -24.04
CA ASP A 18 1.11 23.77 -24.65
C ASP A 18 2.59 24.20 -24.58
N GLU A 19 2.87 25.49 -24.54
CA GLU A 19 4.23 26.04 -24.45
C GLU A 19 4.88 25.81 -23.04
N PHE A 20 4.05 25.57 -21.99
CA PHE A 20 4.55 25.28 -20.65
C PHE A 20 5.03 23.84 -20.46
N VAL A 21 4.75 22.96 -21.43
CA VAL A 21 5.12 21.54 -21.35
C VAL A 21 6.11 21.21 -22.44
N GLY A 22 7.34 20.89 -22.04
CA GLY A 22 8.40 20.56 -23.00
C GLY A 22 8.04 19.38 -23.91
N PRO A 23 8.60 19.31 -25.12
CA PRO A 23 8.29 18.25 -26.09
C PRO A 23 8.64 16.86 -25.56
N GLU A 24 9.68 16.73 -24.74
CA GLU A 24 10.15 15.47 -24.14
C GLU A 24 9.49 15.17 -22.78
N SER A 25 8.45 15.94 -22.40
CA SER A 25 7.80 15.70 -21.12
C SER A 25 7.03 14.39 -21.11
N VAL A 26 7.21 13.63 -20.02
CA VAL A 26 6.43 12.42 -19.74
C VAL A 26 4.91 12.72 -19.72
N ALA A 27 4.51 13.94 -19.40
CA ALA A 27 3.11 14.35 -19.43
C ALA A 27 2.49 14.18 -20.83
N ARG A 28 3.24 14.48 -21.91
CA ARG A 28 2.79 14.30 -23.29
C ARG A 28 2.60 12.83 -23.65
N LEU A 29 3.51 11.95 -23.19
CA LEU A 29 3.38 10.51 -23.40
C LEU A 29 2.14 9.97 -22.70
N ILE A 30 1.92 10.36 -21.45
CA ILE A 30 0.75 9.96 -20.67
C ILE A 30 -0.54 10.45 -21.33
N ASP A 31 -0.57 11.69 -21.77
CA ASP A 31 -1.72 12.28 -22.47
C ASP A 31 -2.06 11.51 -23.74
N ALA A 32 -1.09 11.29 -24.61
CA ALA A 32 -1.25 10.54 -25.85
C ALA A 32 -1.71 9.10 -25.61
N PHE A 33 -1.12 8.42 -24.62
CA PHE A 33 -1.50 7.06 -24.24
C PHE A 33 -2.96 7.00 -23.81
N VAL A 34 -3.36 7.77 -22.79
CA VAL A 34 -4.73 7.73 -22.27
C VAL A 34 -5.75 8.23 -23.30
N TYR A 35 -5.37 9.21 -24.13
CA TYR A 35 -6.24 9.68 -25.21
C TYR A 35 -6.56 8.57 -26.21
N SER A 36 -5.58 7.72 -26.54
CA SER A 36 -5.72 6.58 -27.46
C SER A 36 -6.54 5.42 -26.91
N LEU A 37 -6.86 5.39 -25.60
CA LEU A 37 -7.63 4.34 -24.98
C LEU A 37 -9.15 4.52 -25.20
N ASP A 38 -9.81 3.42 -25.52
CA ASP A 38 -11.24 3.29 -25.35
C ASP A 38 -11.53 2.79 -23.93
N ILE A 39 -11.67 3.74 -22.99
CA ILE A 39 -11.83 3.43 -21.58
C ILE A 39 -13.07 2.63 -21.23
N GLN A 40 -14.10 2.63 -22.11
CA GLN A 40 -15.32 1.85 -21.87
C GLN A 40 -15.05 0.35 -21.91
N LYS A 41 -14.08 -0.09 -22.71
CA LYS A 41 -13.69 -1.50 -22.79
C LYS A 41 -13.08 -2.04 -21.50
N TYR A 42 -12.60 -1.16 -20.64
CA TYR A 42 -11.97 -1.52 -19.36
C TYR A 42 -12.93 -1.47 -18.18
N GLY A 43 -14.24 -1.46 -18.42
CA GLY A 43 -15.27 -1.52 -17.37
C GLY A 43 -15.26 -0.33 -16.42
N VAL A 44 -14.82 0.84 -16.90
CA VAL A 44 -14.79 2.08 -16.10
C VAL A 44 -16.20 2.41 -15.62
N LYS A 45 -16.36 2.52 -14.31
CA LYS A 45 -17.63 2.96 -13.73
C LYS A 45 -17.87 4.42 -14.11
N MET A 46 -18.77 4.61 -15.05
CA MET A 46 -19.27 5.94 -15.45
C MET A 46 -20.18 6.46 -14.35
N VAL A 47 -20.01 7.73 -14.04
CA VAL A 47 -20.82 8.39 -12.99
C VAL A 47 -22.24 8.60 -13.49
N SER A 48 -23.20 8.57 -12.54
CA SER A 48 -24.63 8.82 -12.78
C SER A 48 -24.87 10.10 -13.59
N ALA A 49 -25.82 10.05 -14.50
CA ALA A 49 -26.28 11.22 -15.27
C ALA A 49 -26.99 12.28 -14.38
N GLU A 50 -27.35 11.92 -13.16
CA GLU A 50 -28.02 12.81 -12.20
C GLU A 50 -27.03 13.31 -11.14
N GLY A 51 -27.09 14.60 -10.84
CA GLY A 51 -26.27 15.25 -9.82
C GLY A 51 -25.26 16.25 -10.37
N ARG A 52 -24.22 16.54 -9.57
CA ARG A 52 -23.13 17.44 -9.98
C ARG A 52 -22.33 16.78 -11.11
N PRO A 53 -21.96 17.54 -12.18
CA PRO A 53 -21.11 17.02 -13.23
C PRO A 53 -19.83 16.36 -12.69
N SER A 54 -19.54 15.17 -13.17
CA SER A 54 -18.34 14.43 -12.80
C SER A 54 -17.14 14.85 -13.63
N TYR A 55 -15.94 14.59 -13.12
CA TYR A 55 -14.72 14.75 -13.89
C TYR A 55 -14.60 13.65 -14.93
N ASP A 56 -14.01 13.97 -16.08
CA ASP A 56 -13.69 12.99 -17.10
C ASP A 56 -12.76 11.90 -16.52
N PRO A 57 -13.17 10.61 -16.58
CA PRO A 57 -12.32 9.50 -16.14
C PRO A 57 -10.92 9.50 -16.76
N LYS A 58 -10.78 9.90 -18.03
CA LYS A 58 -9.47 10.04 -18.68
C LYS A 58 -8.54 11.00 -17.94
N SER A 59 -9.06 12.10 -17.44
CA SER A 59 -8.29 13.05 -16.64
C SER A 59 -7.80 12.44 -15.33
N LEU A 60 -8.63 11.63 -14.67
CA LEU A 60 -8.25 10.93 -13.43
C LEU A 60 -7.22 9.81 -13.69
N TYR A 61 -7.31 9.07 -14.80
CA TYR A 61 -6.28 8.11 -15.20
C TYR A 61 -4.94 8.79 -15.47
N LYS A 62 -4.93 9.87 -16.22
CA LYS A 62 -3.70 10.67 -16.46
C LYS A 62 -3.06 11.09 -15.15
N LEU A 63 -3.88 11.58 -14.20
CA LEU A 63 -3.43 12.00 -12.88
C LEU A 63 -2.79 10.86 -12.08
N TYR A 64 -3.37 9.66 -12.09
CA TYR A 64 -2.82 8.49 -11.42
C TYR A 64 -1.52 8.00 -12.05
N ILE A 65 -1.45 7.91 -13.38
CA ILE A 65 -0.24 7.48 -14.09
C ILE A 65 0.89 8.49 -13.84
N TYR A 66 0.60 9.78 -13.92
CA TYR A 66 1.58 10.83 -13.62
C TYR A 66 2.05 10.77 -12.16
N GLY A 67 1.12 10.64 -11.23
CA GLY A 67 1.42 10.52 -9.81
C GLY A 67 2.30 9.31 -9.50
N SER A 68 2.00 8.16 -10.10
CA SER A 68 2.83 6.95 -10.00
C SER A 68 4.26 7.21 -10.50
N ARG A 69 4.41 7.82 -11.67
CA ARG A 69 5.72 8.14 -12.27
C ARG A 69 6.54 9.13 -11.44
N LYS A 70 5.88 10.11 -10.80
CA LYS A 70 6.53 11.13 -9.96
C LYS A 70 6.61 10.72 -8.48
N GLY A 71 6.18 9.51 -8.10
CA GLY A 71 6.19 9.04 -6.72
C GLY A 71 5.14 9.70 -5.82
N ILE A 72 4.11 10.33 -6.38
CA ILE A 72 3.03 10.99 -5.63
C ILE A 72 1.92 9.97 -5.35
N ARG A 73 1.96 9.32 -4.19
CA ARG A 73 1.02 8.26 -3.80
C ARG A 73 -0.23 8.75 -3.06
N SER A 74 -0.17 9.95 -2.49
CA SER A 74 -1.26 10.53 -1.69
C SER A 74 -2.27 11.25 -2.57
N SER A 75 -3.57 10.93 -2.45
CA SER A 75 -4.65 11.65 -3.14
C SER A 75 -4.69 13.15 -2.80
N ARG A 76 -4.29 13.53 -1.57
CA ARG A 76 -4.19 14.94 -1.16
C ARG A 76 -3.07 15.67 -1.92
N LYS A 77 -1.90 15.04 -2.06
CA LYS A 77 -0.78 15.59 -2.85
C LYS A 77 -1.11 15.62 -4.35
N LEU A 78 -1.86 14.64 -4.86
CA LEU A 78 -2.36 14.67 -6.23
C LEU A 78 -3.32 15.85 -6.45
N ALA A 79 -4.27 16.06 -5.55
CA ALA A 79 -5.17 17.23 -5.61
C ALA A 79 -4.42 18.55 -5.52
N GLU A 80 -3.38 18.64 -4.70
CA GLU A 80 -2.50 19.81 -4.63
C GLU A 80 -1.75 20.03 -5.96
N SER A 81 -1.25 18.95 -6.57
CA SER A 81 -0.55 19.04 -7.86
C SER A 81 -1.44 19.57 -8.98
N CYS A 82 -2.75 19.35 -8.94
CA CYS A 82 -3.70 19.94 -9.90
C CYS A 82 -3.74 21.47 -9.81
N LYS A 83 -3.39 22.04 -8.66
CA LYS A 83 -3.40 23.51 -8.44
C LYS A 83 -2.09 24.17 -8.81
N VAL A 84 -0.95 23.49 -8.63
CA VAL A 84 0.37 24.12 -8.70
C VAL A 84 1.28 23.60 -9.81
N ASN A 85 1.03 22.41 -10.34
CA ASN A 85 1.89 21.79 -11.33
C ASN A 85 1.38 22.06 -12.76
N LEU A 86 2.21 22.69 -13.58
CA LEU A 86 1.85 23.09 -14.96
C LEU A 86 1.65 21.87 -15.88
N GLU A 87 2.46 20.81 -15.74
CA GLU A 87 2.29 19.58 -16.51
C GLU A 87 0.94 18.91 -16.20
N VAL A 88 0.55 18.88 -14.91
CA VAL A 88 -0.73 18.32 -14.48
C VAL A 88 -1.88 19.18 -15.00
N LYS A 89 -1.83 20.49 -14.84
CA LYS A 89 -2.86 21.40 -15.36
C LYS A 89 -3.06 21.22 -16.87
N TRP A 90 -1.98 21.13 -17.61
CA TRP A 90 -2.02 20.89 -19.05
C TRP A 90 -2.72 19.56 -19.39
N MET A 91 -2.31 18.44 -18.74
CA MET A 91 -2.86 17.11 -19.01
C MET A 91 -4.36 16.98 -18.74
N ILE A 92 -4.84 17.62 -17.68
CA ILE A 92 -6.23 17.48 -17.22
C ILE A 92 -7.11 18.68 -17.58
N GLY A 93 -6.61 19.61 -18.40
CA GLY A 93 -7.37 20.77 -18.84
C GLY A 93 -7.70 21.78 -17.73
N GLY A 94 -6.83 21.90 -16.71
CA GLY A 94 -6.97 22.85 -15.60
C GLY A 94 -8.06 22.52 -14.59
N VAL A 95 -8.70 21.35 -14.67
CA VAL A 95 -9.68 20.93 -13.65
C VAL A 95 -8.98 20.59 -12.31
N GLU A 96 -9.67 20.80 -11.20
CA GLU A 96 -9.12 20.63 -9.86
C GLU A 96 -9.97 19.67 -9.03
N PRO A 97 -9.88 18.35 -9.28
CA PRO A 97 -10.59 17.37 -8.47
C PRO A 97 -10.10 17.39 -7.02
N ASP A 98 -11.02 17.31 -6.07
CA ASP A 98 -10.67 17.19 -4.67
C ASP A 98 -10.10 15.78 -4.35
N PHE A 99 -9.44 15.67 -3.19
CA PHE A 99 -8.76 14.44 -2.79
C PHE A 99 -9.71 13.25 -2.56
N ARG A 100 -10.99 13.49 -2.23
CA ARG A 100 -12.01 12.45 -2.05
C ARG A 100 -12.39 11.89 -3.41
N THR A 101 -12.71 12.74 -4.37
CA THR A 101 -12.97 12.34 -5.76
C THR A 101 -11.84 11.48 -6.32
N ILE A 102 -10.57 11.90 -6.13
CA ILE A 102 -9.41 11.12 -6.56
C ILE A 102 -9.37 9.76 -5.84
N SER A 103 -9.55 9.73 -4.52
CA SER A 103 -9.52 8.49 -3.74
C SER A 103 -10.64 7.52 -4.12
N ASP A 104 -11.85 8.02 -4.26
CA ASP A 104 -13.03 7.22 -4.58
C ASP A 104 -12.92 6.64 -6.00
N PHE A 105 -12.46 7.43 -6.96
CA PHE A 105 -12.20 6.94 -8.31
C PHE A 105 -11.25 5.73 -8.32
N ARG A 106 -10.14 5.77 -7.56
CA ARG A 106 -9.23 4.63 -7.44
C ARG A 106 -9.91 3.41 -6.85
N LYS A 107 -10.67 3.60 -5.76
CA LYS A 107 -11.37 2.53 -5.08
C LYS A 107 -12.37 1.84 -6.02
N ASP A 108 -13.10 2.63 -6.79
CA ASP A 108 -14.17 2.13 -7.64
C ASP A 108 -13.70 1.53 -8.96
N ASN A 109 -12.46 1.86 -9.39
CA ASN A 109 -11.91 1.47 -10.69
C ASN A 109 -10.57 0.72 -10.58
N ILE A 110 -10.36 -0.06 -9.51
CA ILE A 110 -9.08 -0.74 -9.27
C ILE A 110 -8.76 -1.78 -10.36
N ASP A 111 -9.76 -2.53 -10.83
CA ASP A 111 -9.57 -3.55 -11.87
C ASP A 111 -9.27 -2.88 -13.22
N SER A 112 -10.00 -1.86 -13.56
CA SER A 112 -9.76 -1.05 -14.75
C SER A 112 -8.36 -0.40 -14.77
N LEU A 113 -7.84 0.03 -13.60
CA LEU A 113 -6.47 0.52 -13.48
C LEU A 113 -5.42 -0.56 -13.77
N LYS A 114 -5.66 -1.80 -13.34
CA LYS A 114 -4.80 -2.96 -13.67
C LYS A 114 -4.83 -3.24 -15.16
N ASP A 115 -6.01 -3.34 -15.76
CA ASP A 115 -6.16 -3.62 -17.18
C ASP A 115 -5.49 -2.56 -18.06
N ILE A 116 -5.61 -1.29 -17.68
CA ILE A 116 -4.91 -0.19 -18.37
C ILE A 116 -3.39 -0.30 -18.21
N PHE A 117 -2.90 -0.74 -17.05
CA PHE A 117 -1.47 -1.00 -16.86
C PHE A 117 -0.98 -2.16 -17.76
N HIS A 118 -1.74 -3.25 -17.86
CA HIS A 118 -1.44 -4.34 -18.76
C HIS A 118 -1.45 -3.90 -20.22
N GLU A 119 -2.43 -3.10 -20.63
CA GLU A 119 -2.49 -2.53 -21.99
C GLU A 119 -1.30 -1.61 -22.29
N PHE A 120 -0.87 -0.82 -21.32
CA PHE A 120 0.34 -0.01 -21.47
C PHE A 120 1.57 -0.88 -21.71
N ASN A 121 1.75 -1.91 -20.87
CA ASN A 121 2.85 -2.86 -21.04
C ASN A 121 2.79 -3.58 -22.39
N ARG A 122 1.59 -4.03 -22.81
CA ARG A 122 1.38 -4.68 -24.10
C ARG A 122 1.79 -3.80 -25.29
N ARG A 123 1.49 -2.50 -25.25
CA ARG A 123 1.88 -1.57 -26.32
C ARG A 123 3.37 -1.30 -26.34
N ILE A 124 3.99 -1.17 -25.17
CA ILE A 124 5.44 -0.98 -25.08
C ILE A 124 6.15 -2.27 -25.46
N SER A 125 5.60 -3.42 -25.11
CA SER A 125 6.20 -4.72 -25.38
C SER A 125 6.48 -4.98 -26.87
N GLY A 126 5.73 -4.34 -27.77
CA GLY A 126 6.01 -4.36 -29.22
C GLY A 126 7.38 -3.78 -29.61
N ALA A 127 7.93 -2.91 -28.77
CA ALA A 127 9.21 -2.23 -29.02
C ALA A 127 10.39 -2.83 -28.23
N VAL A 128 10.16 -3.86 -27.38
CA VAL A 128 11.14 -4.40 -26.44
C VAL A 128 11.32 -5.91 -26.66
N ASN A 129 12.53 -6.40 -26.52
CA ASN A 129 12.81 -7.83 -26.58
C ASN A 129 12.66 -8.47 -25.18
N TRP A 130 11.55 -9.17 -24.95
CA TRP A 130 11.22 -9.78 -23.65
C TRP A 130 11.78 -11.18 -23.42
N GLY A 131 12.81 -11.56 -24.17
CA GLY A 131 13.41 -12.92 -24.06
C GLY A 131 14.01 -13.24 -22.69
N PHE A 132 14.31 -12.20 -21.89
CA PHE A 132 14.96 -12.34 -20.58
C PHE A 132 14.21 -11.55 -19.51
N ALA A 133 13.77 -12.21 -18.45
CA ALA A 133 13.06 -11.56 -17.35
C ALA A 133 13.76 -11.79 -16.00
N SER A 134 13.81 -10.76 -15.17
CA SER A 134 14.25 -10.82 -13.77
C SER A 134 13.05 -10.74 -12.86
N VAL A 135 12.93 -11.67 -11.91
CA VAL A 135 11.85 -11.68 -10.91
C VAL A 135 12.43 -11.35 -9.54
N ASP A 136 11.80 -10.38 -8.87
CA ASP A 136 12.18 -9.97 -7.49
C ASP A 136 10.96 -9.61 -6.66
N GLY A 137 11.05 -9.89 -5.36
CA GLY A 137 10.05 -9.57 -4.35
C GLY A 137 10.41 -8.32 -3.55
N SER A 138 9.45 -7.45 -3.35
CA SER A 138 9.62 -6.24 -2.54
C SER A 138 8.67 -6.26 -1.34
N LYS A 139 9.13 -5.84 -0.16
CA LYS A 139 8.26 -5.73 1.02
C LYS A 139 7.68 -4.31 1.11
N ILE A 140 6.38 -4.17 0.82
CA ILE A 140 5.66 -2.90 0.91
C ILE A 140 4.90 -2.83 2.22
N GLN A 141 5.18 -1.80 3.02
CA GLN A 141 4.54 -1.62 4.32
C GLN A 141 3.02 -1.46 4.18
N ALA A 142 2.28 -2.27 4.93
CA ALA A 142 0.84 -2.16 5.06
C ALA A 142 0.44 -0.99 5.99
N ASN A 143 -0.82 -0.58 5.93
CA ASN A 143 -1.37 0.42 6.84
C ASN A 143 -1.68 -0.20 8.21
N ASN A 144 -0.66 -0.73 8.85
CA ASN A 144 -0.75 -1.37 10.16
C ASN A 144 0.53 -1.13 10.96
N SER A 145 0.44 -1.22 12.29
CA SER A 145 1.59 -1.18 13.19
C SER A 145 1.96 -2.57 13.69
N LYS A 146 3.23 -2.77 14.05
CA LYS A 146 3.70 -4.00 14.70
C LYS A 146 2.93 -4.32 15.99
N ASN A 147 2.41 -3.30 16.67
CA ASN A 147 1.66 -3.45 17.92
C ASN A 147 0.28 -4.09 17.69
N ASN A 148 -0.32 -3.83 16.54
CA ASN A 148 -1.64 -4.36 16.13
C ASN A 148 -1.55 -5.67 15.34
N ASN A 149 -0.35 -6.25 15.23
CA ASN A 149 -0.14 -7.57 14.65
C ASN A 149 0.28 -8.55 15.74
N PHE A 150 -0.44 -9.65 15.86
CA PHE A 150 -0.25 -10.69 16.88
C PHE A 150 0.13 -12.00 16.24
N THR A 151 1.19 -12.61 16.77
CA THR A 151 1.55 -14.00 16.56
C THR A 151 1.20 -14.79 17.82
N LYS A 152 1.08 -16.12 17.73
CA LYS A 152 0.80 -16.97 18.88
C LYS A 152 1.76 -16.71 20.03
N ASN A 153 3.06 -16.75 19.78
CA ASN A 153 4.09 -16.51 20.81
C ASN A 153 3.93 -15.13 21.47
N LYS A 154 3.64 -14.09 20.67
CA LYS A 154 3.46 -12.73 21.21
C LYS A 154 2.20 -12.62 22.09
N LEU A 155 1.14 -13.35 21.77
CA LEU A 155 -0.05 -13.42 22.60
C LEU A 155 0.24 -14.18 23.91
N ASP A 156 0.86 -15.36 23.81
CA ASP A 156 1.23 -16.16 24.98
C ASP A 156 2.12 -15.38 25.95
N ASP A 157 3.13 -14.66 25.45
CA ASP A 157 4.01 -13.81 26.27
C ASP A 157 3.23 -12.68 26.95
N ARG A 158 2.31 -12.02 26.22
CA ARG A 158 1.50 -10.94 26.78
C ARG A 158 0.48 -11.42 27.79
N ILE A 159 -0.18 -12.54 27.55
CA ILE A 159 -1.12 -13.19 28.48
C ILE A 159 -0.38 -13.58 29.76
N LYS A 160 0.77 -14.23 29.63
CA LYS A 160 1.59 -14.60 30.77
C LYS A 160 2.05 -13.41 31.59
N TRP A 161 2.48 -12.34 30.94
CA TRP A 161 2.88 -11.11 31.60
C TRP A 161 1.71 -10.45 32.34
N LEU A 162 0.51 -10.39 31.72
CA LEU A 162 -0.69 -9.82 32.35
C LEU A 162 -1.17 -10.66 33.51
N ASN A 163 -1.15 -11.99 33.43
CA ASN A 163 -1.51 -12.86 34.56
C ASN A 163 -0.60 -12.61 35.75
N GLY A 164 0.73 -12.53 35.53
CA GLY A 164 1.67 -12.20 36.61
C GLY A 164 1.41 -10.86 37.28
N HIS A 165 1.06 -9.82 36.50
CA HIS A 165 0.72 -8.51 37.05
C HIS A 165 -0.65 -8.47 37.70
N THR A 166 -1.61 -9.23 37.19
CA THR A 166 -2.93 -9.39 37.83
C THR A 166 -2.78 -10.01 39.21
N ASP A 167 -1.98 -11.07 39.33
CA ASP A 167 -1.70 -11.73 40.60
C ASP A 167 -0.97 -10.80 41.57
N GLU A 168 -0.04 -9.98 41.09
CA GLU A 168 0.67 -8.97 41.88
C GLU A 168 -0.31 -7.89 42.39
N TYR A 169 -1.20 -7.38 41.56
CA TYR A 169 -2.21 -6.38 41.99
C TYR A 169 -3.20 -6.97 43.00
N LEU A 170 -3.61 -8.24 42.83
CA LEU A 170 -4.49 -8.91 43.80
C LEU A 170 -3.80 -9.08 45.15
N ARG A 171 -2.51 -9.43 45.15
CA ARG A 171 -1.72 -9.53 46.38
C ARG A 171 -1.57 -8.18 47.08
N LEU A 172 -1.31 -7.11 46.33
CA LEU A 172 -1.25 -5.75 46.88
C LEU A 172 -2.57 -5.32 47.51
N LEU A 173 -3.70 -5.62 46.88
CA LEU A 173 -5.02 -5.34 47.46
C LEU A 173 -5.25 -6.12 48.74
N GLN A 174 -4.86 -7.41 48.78
CA GLN A 174 -4.98 -8.21 50.00
C GLN A 174 -4.08 -7.70 51.11
N GLU A 175 -2.83 -7.31 50.82
CA GLU A 175 -1.94 -6.66 51.82
C GLU A 175 -2.50 -5.31 52.32
N MET A 176 -3.23 -4.58 51.47
CA MET A 176 -3.94 -3.35 51.91
C MET A 176 -5.15 -3.67 52.80
N ASP A 177 -5.91 -4.72 52.47
CA ASP A 177 -7.05 -5.18 53.27
C ASP A 177 -6.58 -5.63 54.68
N GLU A 178 -5.41 -6.29 54.79
CA GLU A 178 -4.85 -6.71 56.08
C GLU A 178 -4.32 -5.56 56.97
N ARG A 179 -4.08 -4.36 56.34
CA ARG A 179 -3.60 -3.16 57.04
C ARG A 179 -4.70 -2.16 57.40
N GLU A 180 -5.96 -2.53 57.22
CA GLU A 180 -7.13 -1.62 57.37
C GLU A 180 -7.41 -1.09 58.80
N GLU A 181 -6.41 -0.92 59.66
CA GLU A 181 -6.61 -0.22 60.95
C GLU A 181 -6.40 1.32 60.92
N ASP A 182 -5.89 1.88 59.78
CA ASP A 182 -5.66 3.34 59.64
C ASP A 182 -6.33 3.88 58.35
N GLU A 183 -7.51 4.50 58.52
CA GLU A 183 -8.25 5.23 57.48
C GLU A 183 -7.53 6.54 57.09
N GLU A 184 -6.40 6.51 56.48
CA GLU A 184 -5.80 7.68 55.86
C GLU A 184 -6.28 7.83 54.40
N GLU A 185 -6.69 9.06 54.04
CA GLU A 185 -7.13 9.43 52.67
C GLU A 185 -6.12 9.07 51.59
N SER A 186 -4.82 9.05 51.93
CA SER A 186 -3.72 8.61 51.07
C SER A 186 -3.78 7.11 50.71
N VAL A 187 -4.25 6.25 51.62
CA VAL A 187 -4.38 4.79 51.39
C VAL A 187 -5.54 4.51 50.46
N GLN A 188 -6.65 5.22 50.61
CA GLN A 188 -7.84 5.08 49.72
C GLN A 188 -7.52 5.51 48.28
N LEU A 189 -6.78 6.60 48.07
CA LEU A 189 -6.34 7.02 46.74
C LEU A 189 -5.39 5.99 46.08
N THR A 190 -4.51 5.38 46.90
CA THR A 190 -3.60 4.33 46.41
C THR A 190 -4.38 3.05 46.06
N ARG A 191 -5.35 2.65 46.85
CA ARG A 191 -6.24 1.50 46.61
C ARG A 191 -7.02 1.67 45.29
N ALA A 192 -7.68 2.83 45.09
CA ALA A 192 -8.40 3.13 43.86
C ALA A 192 -7.48 3.07 42.61
N ALA A 193 -6.24 3.51 42.75
CA ALA A 193 -5.27 3.42 41.66
C ALA A 193 -4.86 1.98 41.32
N VAL A 194 -4.73 1.10 42.33
CA VAL A 194 -4.44 -0.33 42.15
C VAL A 194 -5.63 -1.05 41.52
N GLU A 195 -6.84 -0.78 41.99
CA GLU A 195 -8.09 -1.33 41.44
C GLU A 195 -8.29 -0.93 39.97
N ALA A 196 -8.02 0.32 39.60
CA ALA A 196 -8.08 0.79 38.22
C ALA A 196 -7.10 0.05 37.32
N LYS A 197 -5.86 -0.15 37.79
CA LYS A 197 -4.84 -0.94 37.05
C LYS A 197 -5.21 -2.42 36.91
N LEU A 198 -5.78 -3.01 37.94
CA LEU A 198 -6.28 -4.37 37.94
C LEU A 198 -7.41 -4.52 36.91
N HIS A 199 -8.35 -3.58 36.91
CA HIS A 199 -9.43 -3.56 35.92
C HIS A 199 -8.88 -3.48 34.48
N GLU A 200 -7.98 -2.54 34.21
CA GLU A 200 -7.34 -2.40 32.89
C GLU A 200 -6.57 -3.67 32.49
N ALA A 201 -5.86 -4.30 33.42
CA ALA A 201 -5.13 -5.54 33.16
C ALA A 201 -6.09 -6.70 32.80
N LYS A 202 -7.22 -6.83 33.52
CA LYS A 202 -8.24 -7.84 33.25
C LYS A 202 -8.93 -7.64 31.89
N GLU A 203 -9.25 -6.40 31.55
CA GLU A 203 -9.82 -6.08 30.22
C GLU A 203 -8.85 -6.39 29.07
N ARG A 204 -7.57 -6.10 29.27
CA ARG A 204 -6.52 -6.43 28.28
C ARG A 204 -6.33 -7.94 28.16
N LEU A 205 -6.37 -8.65 29.28
CA LEU A 205 -6.25 -10.11 29.31
C LEU A 205 -7.39 -10.76 28.52
N ALA A 206 -8.64 -10.42 28.84
CA ALA A 206 -9.82 -10.92 28.14
C ALA A 206 -9.76 -10.65 26.62
N ARG A 207 -9.23 -9.49 26.22
CA ARG A 207 -9.04 -9.13 24.82
C ARG A 207 -7.98 -10.01 24.13
N TYR A 208 -6.86 -10.30 24.79
CA TYR A 208 -5.82 -11.14 24.21
C TYR A 208 -6.22 -12.62 24.16
N GLU A 209 -6.97 -13.09 25.14
CA GLU A 209 -7.58 -14.44 25.12
C GLU A 209 -8.57 -14.59 23.96
N ALA A 210 -9.41 -13.57 23.72
CA ALA A 210 -10.31 -13.57 22.57
C ALA A 210 -9.54 -13.59 21.22
N TYR A 211 -8.41 -12.87 21.13
CA TYR A 211 -7.56 -12.94 19.93
C TYR A 211 -6.93 -14.33 19.75
N GLN A 212 -6.51 -14.97 20.83
CA GLN A 212 -5.97 -16.32 20.79
C GLN A 212 -7.02 -17.33 20.31
N GLN A 213 -8.21 -17.26 20.88
CA GLN A 213 -9.34 -18.08 20.46
C GLN A 213 -9.68 -17.88 18.97
N LEU A 214 -9.75 -16.62 18.51
CA LEU A 214 -10.00 -16.29 17.11
C LEU A 214 -8.92 -16.88 16.17
N MET A 215 -7.65 -16.85 16.58
CA MET A 215 -6.56 -17.45 15.80
C MET A 215 -6.66 -18.98 15.75
N GLU A 216 -7.12 -19.62 16.81
CA GLU A 216 -7.36 -21.07 16.87
C GLU A 216 -8.54 -21.48 15.98
N GLU A 217 -9.66 -20.77 16.06
CA GLU A 217 -10.86 -21.03 15.28
C GLU A 217 -10.63 -20.82 13.76
N THR A 218 -9.87 -19.79 13.40
CA THR A 218 -9.58 -19.46 11.99
C THR A 218 -8.36 -20.16 11.42
N GLY A 219 -7.52 -20.78 12.27
CA GLY A 219 -6.29 -21.43 11.86
C GLY A 219 -5.20 -20.48 11.32
N VAL A 220 -5.33 -19.17 11.54
CA VAL A 220 -4.36 -18.19 11.05
C VAL A 220 -3.12 -18.14 11.96
N SER A 221 -1.94 -18.05 11.34
CA SER A 221 -0.66 -17.95 12.08
C SER A 221 -0.38 -16.55 12.64
N GLN A 222 -1.05 -15.53 12.12
CA GLN A 222 -0.93 -14.14 12.53
C GLN A 222 -2.29 -13.45 12.44
N LEU A 223 -2.62 -12.66 13.45
CA LEU A 223 -3.80 -11.81 13.50
C LEU A 223 -3.39 -10.35 13.36
N SER A 224 -3.87 -9.68 12.35
CA SER A 224 -3.67 -8.26 12.12
C SER A 224 -5.00 -7.52 12.30
N LEU A 225 -5.05 -6.55 13.22
CA LEU A 225 -6.30 -5.88 13.58
C LEU A 225 -6.72 -4.79 12.61
N SER A 226 -5.78 -4.18 11.89
CA SER A 226 -6.07 -3.04 10.99
C SER A 226 -6.18 -3.47 9.53
N ASP A 227 -5.46 -4.53 9.16
CA ASP A 227 -5.35 -5.05 7.80
C ASP A 227 -5.15 -6.57 7.90
N ALA A 228 -6.25 -7.32 7.78
CA ALA A 228 -6.28 -8.77 8.04
C ALA A 228 -5.37 -9.57 7.09
N ASP A 229 -5.16 -9.06 5.88
CA ASP A 229 -4.36 -9.74 4.86
C ASP A 229 -2.86 -9.48 5.02
N ALA A 230 -2.47 -8.39 5.68
CA ALA A 230 -1.07 -8.04 5.87
C ALA A 230 -0.39 -8.91 6.93
N LYS A 231 0.86 -9.32 6.67
CA LYS A 231 1.63 -10.18 7.57
C LYS A 231 2.93 -9.53 8.02
N LEU A 232 3.40 -9.96 9.19
CA LEU A 232 4.71 -9.54 9.71
C LEU A 232 5.80 -10.21 8.87
N MET A 233 6.61 -9.41 8.21
CA MET A 233 7.69 -9.84 7.32
C MET A 233 9.00 -9.23 7.74
N LYS A 234 10.08 -9.94 7.49
CA LYS A 234 11.45 -9.45 7.71
C LYS A 234 11.94 -8.70 6.48
N ASN A 235 12.57 -7.54 6.69
CA ASN A 235 13.31 -6.79 5.68
C ASN A 235 14.72 -6.45 6.18
N LYS A 236 15.50 -5.70 5.40
CA LYS A 236 16.87 -5.27 5.77
C LYS A 236 16.91 -4.45 7.07
N ASN A 237 15.82 -3.74 7.40
CA ASN A 237 15.71 -2.87 8.57
C ASN A 237 15.00 -3.53 9.77
N GLY A 238 14.73 -4.85 9.70
CA GLY A 238 14.06 -5.61 10.75
C GLY A 238 12.69 -6.13 10.31
N PHE A 239 11.72 -6.16 11.23
CA PHE A 239 10.37 -6.67 10.95
C PHE A 239 9.39 -5.53 10.68
N MET A 240 8.49 -5.72 9.71
CA MET A 240 7.40 -4.80 9.39
C MET A 240 6.15 -5.59 8.99
N VAL A 241 4.97 -5.02 9.24
CA VAL A 241 3.72 -5.57 8.69
C VAL A 241 3.60 -5.09 7.25
N ALA A 242 3.53 -6.03 6.32
CA ALA A 242 3.72 -5.75 4.89
C ALA A 242 2.97 -6.72 3.98
N TYR A 243 2.92 -6.35 2.72
CA TYR A 243 2.69 -7.21 1.56
C TYR A 243 4.01 -7.51 0.86
N ASN A 244 4.02 -8.57 0.07
CA ASN A 244 5.16 -9.00 -0.72
C ASN A 244 4.81 -9.01 -2.22
N PRO A 245 4.70 -7.83 -2.89
CA PRO A 245 4.56 -7.81 -4.32
C PRO A 245 5.75 -8.45 -5.01
N GLN A 246 5.47 -9.28 -5.98
CA GLN A 246 6.43 -9.88 -6.91
C GLN A 246 6.40 -9.08 -8.19
N THR A 247 7.54 -8.73 -8.74
CA THR A 247 7.66 -8.00 -10.00
C THR A 247 8.51 -8.77 -10.99
N ALA A 248 8.06 -8.87 -12.23
CA ALA A 248 8.85 -9.35 -13.34
C ALA A 248 9.29 -8.16 -14.20
N VAL A 249 10.59 -8.05 -14.39
CA VAL A 249 11.24 -6.89 -15.02
C VAL A 249 12.05 -7.38 -16.21
N ASP A 250 11.95 -6.68 -17.33
CA ASP A 250 12.85 -6.89 -18.46
C ASP A 250 14.28 -6.48 -18.10
N SER A 251 15.23 -7.36 -18.38
CA SER A 251 16.63 -7.17 -17.97
C SER A 251 17.38 -6.13 -18.78
N GLU A 252 16.95 -5.82 -20.00
CA GLU A 252 17.59 -4.81 -20.85
C GLU A 252 17.04 -3.41 -20.60
N THR A 253 15.72 -3.28 -20.56
CA THR A 253 15.04 -1.97 -20.45
C THR A 253 14.65 -1.59 -19.04
N HIS A 254 14.69 -2.54 -18.10
CA HIS A 254 14.21 -2.39 -16.72
C HIS A 254 12.74 -2.01 -16.61
N LEU A 255 11.95 -2.26 -17.63
CA LEU A 255 10.50 -2.07 -17.59
C LEU A 255 9.85 -3.21 -16.81
N ILE A 256 8.91 -2.87 -15.93
CA ILE A 256 8.10 -3.87 -15.22
C ILE A 256 7.14 -4.47 -16.25
N ARG A 257 7.29 -5.75 -16.52
CA ARG A 257 6.42 -6.51 -17.44
C ARG A 257 5.10 -6.84 -16.77
N ASP A 258 5.18 -7.34 -15.53
CA ASP A 258 4.02 -7.66 -14.73
C ASP A 258 4.33 -7.63 -13.24
N PHE A 259 3.30 -7.64 -12.40
CA PHE A 259 3.43 -7.74 -10.96
C PHE A 259 2.29 -8.54 -10.34
N GLN A 260 2.61 -9.29 -9.30
CA GLN A 260 1.64 -10.02 -8.49
C GLN A 260 1.69 -9.55 -7.04
N MET A 261 0.53 -9.22 -6.45
CA MET A 261 0.44 -8.93 -5.02
C MET A 261 0.26 -10.22 -4.23
N THR A 262 1.12 -10.45 -3.24
CA THR A 262 0.97 -11.58 -2.32
C THR A 262 1.21 -11.13 -0.87
N ASN A 263 0.69 -11.89 0.07
CA ASN A 263 0.95 -11.75 1.50
C ASN A 263 1.84 -12.89 2.04
N ARG A 264 2.47 -13.68 1.17
CA ARG A 264 3.45 -14.69 1.60
C ARG A 264 4.69 -14.02 2.17
N VAL A 265 5.13 -14.51 3.32
CA VAL A 265 6.25 -13.93 4.07
C VAL A 265 7.58 -14.14 3.35
N THR A 266 7.70 -15.23 2.62
CA THR A 266 8.89 -15.65 1.85
C THR A 266 8.57 -15.72 0.36
N ASP A 267 9.60 -15.65 -0.47
CA ASP A 267 9.50 -15.70 -1.93
C ASP A 267 9.50 -17.15 -2.46
N HIS A 268 9.75 -18.12 -1.60
CA HIS A 268 9.78 -19.56 -1.90
C HIS A 268 8.46 -20.03 -2.55
N GLY A 269 8.56 -20.68 -3.71
CA GLY A 269 7.42 -21.20 -4.47
C GLY A 269 6.50 -20.12 -5.06
N LEU A 270 7.03 -18.93 -5.37
CA LEU A 270 6.29 -17.84 -6.02
C LEU A 270 6.72 -17.60 -7.47
N LEU A 271 7.77 -18.29 -7.96
CA LEU A 271 8.31 -18.06 -9.29
C LEU A 271 7.29 -18.42 -10.37
N ALA A 272 6.77 -19.65 -10.36
CA ALA A 272 5.82 -20.12 -11.36
C ALA A 272 4.53 -19.30 -11.38
N SER A 273 4.00 -18.92 -10.22
CA SER A 273 2.80 -18.09 -10.15
C SER A 273 3.02 -16.68 -10.72
N THR A 274 4.20 -16.08 -10.49
CA THR A 274 4.56 -14.79 -11.07
C THR A 274 4.76 -14.89 -12.57
N MET A 275 5.33 -16.00 -13.05
CA MET A 275 5.54 -16.22 -14.48
C MET A 275 4.27 -16.57 -15.23
N SER A 276 3.27 -17.18 -14.59
CA SER A 276 2.00 -17.52 -15.24
C SER A 276 1.21 -16.27 -15.65
N THR A 277 1.22 -15.22 -14.84
CA THR A 277 0.58 -13.94 -15.17
C THR A 277 1.16 -13.31 -16.44
N ILE A 278 2.48 -13.48 -16.66
CA ILE A 278 3.15 -12.97 -17.87
C ILE A 278 2.75 -13.79 -19.11
N LYS A 279 2.58 -15.11 -18.96
CA LYS A 279 2.22 -15.99 -20.10
C LYS A 279 0.81 -15.72 -20.62
N GLU A 280 -0.10 -15.29 -19.74
CA GLU A 280 -1.48 -14.98 -20.13
C GLU A 280 -1.58 -13.69 -20.94
N ASP A 281 -0.70 -12.73 -20.71
CA ASP A 281 -0.77 -11.38 -21.30
C ASP A 281 0.04 -11.22 -22.60
N ASP A 282 0.94 -12.13 -22.94
CA ASP A 282 1.83 -11.98 -24.09
C ASP A 282 2.11 -13.34 -24.78
N ASP A 283 1.79 -13.43 -26.05
CA ASP A 283 2.06 -14.59 -26.91
C ASP A 283 3.57 -14.87 -27.12
N ARG A 284 4.44 -13.97 -26.66
CA ARG A 284 5.89 -14.12 -26.81
C ARG A 284 6.48 -14.87 -25.62
N PRO A 285 7.18 -15.99 -25.85
CA PRO A 285 7.76 -16.78 -24.77
C PRO A 285 8.87 -16.00 -24.05
N VAL A 286 8.88 -16.06 -22.73
CA VAL A 286 10.08 -15.78 -21.95
C VAL A 286 10.99 -16.98 -22.05
N VAL A 287 12.22 -16.77 -22.52
CA VAL A 287 13.17 -17.85 -22.77
C VAL A 287 14.05 -18.11 -21.54
N GLU A 288 14.33 -17.07 -20.75
CA GLU A 288 15.20 -17.15 -19.60
C GLU A 288 14.66 -16.28 -18.45
N VAL A 289 14.66 -16.85 -17.24
CA VAL A 289 14.20 -16.16 -16.02
C VAL A 289 15.31 -16.22 -14.97
N VAL A 290 15.61 -15.07 -14.39
CA VAL A 290 16.54 -14.94 -13.27
C VAL A 290 15.77 -14.49 -12.01
N ALA A 291 15.99 -15.20 -10.92
CA ALA A 291 15.47 -14.86 -9.61
C ALA A 291 16.55 -15.09 -8.54
N ASP A 292 16.40 -14.48 -7.38
CA ASP A 292 17.32 -14.71 -6.28
C ASP A 292 17.13 -16.12 -5.66
N LYS A 293 18.08 -16.53 -4.79
CA LYS A 293 18.03 -17.84 -4.12
C LYS A 293 16.79 -18.03 -3.24
N GLY A 294 16.11 -16.97 -2.86
CA GLY A 294 14.89 -17.02 -2.04
C GLY A 294 13.72 -17.71 -2.74
N TYR A 295 13.76 -17.82 -4.08
CA TYR A 295 12.75 -18.50 -4.90
C TYR A 295 12.99 -20.00 -5.08
N GLU A 296 14.11 -20.54 -4.60
CA GLU A 296 14.52 -21.92 -4.83
C GLU A 296 13.48 -22.91 -4.30
N ASP A 297 12.68 -23.48 -5.20
CA ASP A 297 11.73 -24.56 -4.99
C ASP A 297 11.69 -25.44 -6.22
N ALA A 298 12.16 -26.69 -6.08
CA ALA A 298 12.25 -27.63 -7.20
C ALA A 298 10.88 -27.94 -7.84
N GLN A 299 9.80 -27.99 -7.03
CA GLN A 299 8.45 -28.24 -7.54
C GLN A 299 7.87 -27.03 -8.27
N ASP A 300 8.24 -25.83 -7.87
CA ASP A 300 7.81 -24.60 -8.49
C ASP A 300 8.57 -24.37 -9.80
N MET A 301 9.88 -24.62 -9.81
CA MET A 301 10.71 -24.53 -11.01
C MET A 301 10.27 -25.46 -12.14
N VAL A 302 9.76 -26.64 -11.82
CA VAL A 302 9.23 -27.58 -12.84
C VAL A 302 7.95 -27.03 -13.50
N LYS A 303 7.25 -26.10 -12.88
CA LYS A 303 6.03 -25.49 -13.45
C LYS A 303 6.31 -24.28 -14.34
N CYS A 304 7.50 -23.70 -14.24
CA CYS A 304 7.95 -22.62 -15.11
C CYS A 304 8.27 -23.11 -16.52
#